data_105592bc57375a77c79ce0449a2ad5f7
#
_entry.id   105592bc57375a77c79ce0449a2ad5f7
#
_cell.length_a   1.000
_cell.length_b   1.000
_cell.length_c   1.000
_cell.angle_alpha   90.00
_cell.angle_beta   90.00
_cell.angle_gamma   90.00
#
_symmetry.space_group_name_H-M   'P 1'
#
loop_
_entity.id
_entity.type
_entity.pdbx_description
1 polymer ?
#
loop_
_entity_poly.entity_id
_entity_poly.type
_entity_poly.pdbx_seq_one_letter_code
_entity_poly.pdbx_strand_id
1 'polypeptide(L)'
;LVKVCKEKGTAIRIGLNHGSLGERITNLYGNTPLAMKEAVMEWLQMCIANDFYNVVVSLKASNTIVMVEAYRLLAQQMKENGVVFPLHLGVTEAGNGDAGRIKSAVGISALLSDGIGDTIRVSLTEDPECEIPVAQYLADRYDHKLHSSLSSLTIEGRKAVATYAAPSKDRLMMDFACDFGKRLMDRELDEVELKGTYIDEAGKECILDNSEYAAYLTDEVMQAARRRFYRPEYIACPGCGRTMYNLESTFNEVKKRTSHLKGMVIAVMGCIVNGPGEMADADWGYVGEGNHKVSIYKGKTPVLKHVPEDEAIDRLLELIEKAED
;
A
#
# COMPACT_ATOMS: atom_id res chain seq x y z
N LEU A 1 -28.22 5.78 11.39
CA LEU A 1 -26.87 5.84 11.94
C LEU A 1 -26.50 7.26 12.35
N VAL A 2 -26.48 8.26 11.45
CA VAL A 2 -26.08 9.65 11.71
C VAL A 2 -26.82 10.26 12.90
N LYS A 3 -28.16 10.10 12.98
CA LYS A 3 -28.96 10.58 14.11
C LYS A 3 -28.47 10.06 15.48
N VAL A 4 -28.19 8.75 15.56
CA VAL A 4 -27.67 8.14 16.81
C VAL A 4 -26.28 8.64 17.14
N CYS A 5 -25.41 8.76 16.16
CA CYS A 5 -24.06 9.30 16.36
C CYS A 5 -24.09 10.76 16.83
N LYS A 6 -24.97 11.56 16.26
CA LYS A 6 -25.20 12.97 16.68
C LYS A 6 -25.66 13.05 18.13
N GLU A 7 -26.68 12.24 18.51
CA GLU A 7 -27.22 12.18 19.89
C GLU A 7 -26.15 11.69 20.91
N LYS A 8 -25.27 10.81 20.52
CA LYS A 8 -24.22 10.22 21.38
C LYS A 8 -22.87 10.92 21.34
N GLY A 9 -22.70 11.92 20.47
CA GLY A 9 -21.40 12.58 20.25
C GLY A 9 -20.35 11.68 19.65
N THR A 10 -20.74 10.60 18.93
CA THR A 10 -19.83 9.60 18.35
C THR A 10 -19.40 10.02 16.95
N ALA A 11 -18.10 9.97 16.67
CA ALA A 11 -17.57 10.20 15.33
C ALA A 11 -17.86 9.03 14.38
N ILE A 12 -17.99 9.33 13.09
CA ILE A 12 -18.12 8.32 12.03
C ILE A 12 -16.85 8.36 11.17
N ARG A 13 -16.25 7.19 10.90
CA ARG A 13 -15.25 7.07 9.85
C ARG A 13 -15.88 6.48 8.59
N ILE A 14 -15.93 7.28 7.52
CA ILE A 14 -16.31 6.84 6.18
C ILE A 14 -15.05 6.26 5.54
N GLY A 15 -15.02 4.94 5.36
CA GLY A 15 -13.87 4.22 4.83
C GLY A 15 -14.21 3.41 3.60
N LEU A 16 -13.47 3.63 2.51
CA LEU A 16 -13.57 2.86 1.27
C LEU A 16 -12.25 2.18 0.95
N ASN A 17 -12.33 0.96 0.40
CA ASN A 17 -11.23 0.27 -0.25
C ASN A 17 -11.52 0.21 -1.75
N HIS A 18 -10.49 0.43 -2.58
CA HIS A 18 -10.58 0.44 -4.04
C HIS A 18 -11.24 -0.84 -4.60
N GLY A 19 -10.84 -2.00 -4.08
CA GLY A 19 -11.37 -3.29 -4.54
C GLY A 19 -12.81 -3.61 -4.13
N SER A 20 -13.44 -2.83 -3.23
CA SER A 20 -14.77 -3.08 -2.69
C SER A 20 -15.77 -1.94 -2.93
N LEU A 21 -15.59 -1.19 -3.99
CA LEU A 21 -16.54 -0.18 -4.43
C LEU A 21 -17.86 -0.83 -4.87
N GLY A 22 -18.98 -0.16 -4.55
CA GLY A 22 -20.31 -0.63 -4.94
C GLY A 22 -20.50 -0.66 -6.45
N GLU A 23 -21.22 -1.66 -6.97
CA GLU A 23 -21.45 -1.88 -8.40
C GLU A 23 -22.00 -0.63 -9.11
N ARG A 24 -22.90 0.12 -8.48
CA ARG A 24 -23.43 1.38 -9.06
C ARG A 24 -22.32 2.38 -9.35
N ILE A 25 -21.36 2.54 -8.44
CA ILE A 25 -20.24 3.47 -8.58
C ILE A 25 -19.28 2.99 -9.66
N THR A 26 -18.95 1.70 -9.67
CA THR A 26 -18.04 1.13 -10.66
C THR A 26 -18.64 1.12 -12.08
N ASN A 27 -19.96 0.99 -12.22
CA ASN A 27 -20.64 1.10 -13.51
C ASN A 27 -20.63 2.54 -14.06
N LEU A 28 -20.65 3.56 -13.18
CA LEU A 28 -20.63 4.97 -13.59
C LEU A 28 -19.22 5.50 -13.87
N TYR A 29 -18.24 5.14 -13.03
CA TYR A 29 -16.91 5.77 -13.02
C TYR A 29 -15.75 4.78 -13.23
N GLY A 30 -16.04 3.49 -13.43
CA GLY A 30 -15.04 2.43 -13.47
C GLY A 30 -14.43 2.14 -12.09
N ASN A 31 -13.39 1.30 -12.06
CA ASN A 31 -12.60 1.06 -10.85
C ASN A 31 -11.42 2.05 -10.82
N THR A 32 -11.68 3.29 -10.45
CA THR A 32 -10.76 4.43 -10.60
C THR A 32 -10.64 5.27 -9.33
N PRO A 33 -9.59 6.11 -9.18
CA PRO A 33 -9.51 7.11 -8.12
C PRO A 33 -10.71 8.05 -8.09
N LEU A 34 -11.25 8.41 -9.27
CA LEU A 34 -12.46 9.24 -9.38
C LEU A 34 -13.66 8.53 -8.74
N ALA A 35 -13.85 7.23 -9.01
CA ALA A 35 -14.92 6.45 -8.41
C ALA A 35 -14.86 6.45 -6.88
N MET A 36 -13.65 6.33 -6.31
CA MET A 36 -13.44 6.40 -4.85
C MET A 36 -13.85 7.78 -4.30
N LYS A 37 -13.41 8.85 -4.96
CA LYS A 37 -13.75 10.23 -4.59
C LYS A 37 -15.27 10.46 -4.66
N GLU A 38 -15.94 10.08 -5.75
CA GLU A 38 -17.38 10.28 -5.90
C GLU A 38 -18.18 9.48 -4.86
N ALA A 39 -17.80 8.23 -4.60
CA ALA A 39 -18.45 7.42 -3.58
C ALA A 39 -18.39 8.04 -2.18
N VAL A 40 -17.23 8.58 -1.79
CA VAL A 40 -17.09 9.29 -0.50
C VAL A 40 -17.86 10.60 -0.49
N MET A 41 -17.82 11.35 -1.57
CA MET A 41 -18.54 12.63 -1.66
C MET A 41 -20.06 12.48 -1.45
N GLU A 42 -20.67 11.41 -1.97
CA GLU A 42 -22.09 11.11 -1.69
C GLU A 42 -22.35 10.92 -0.19
N TRP A 43 -21.49 10.17 0.53
CA TRP A 43 -21.61 10.00 1.97
C TRP A 43 -21.38 11.28 2.75
N LEU A 44 -20.41 12.11 2.35
CA LEU A 44 -20.15 13.40 2.97
C LEU A 44 -21.32 14.36 2.77
N GLN A 45 -21.91 14.39 1.58
CA GLN A 45 -23.11 15.20 1.30
C GLN A 45 -24.29 14.79 2.19
N MET A 46 -24.50 13.49 2.43
CA MET A 46 -25.51 13.02 3.36
C MET A 46 -25.22 13.46 4.80
N CYS A 47 -23.96 13.43 5.23
CA CYS A 47 -23.59 13.90 6.56
C CYS A 47 -23.84 15.42 6.71
N ILE A 48 -23.43 16.22 5.73
CA ILE A 48 -23.63 17.67 5.69
C ILE A 48 -25.12 18.00 5.70
N ALA A 49 -25.94 17.32 4.88
CA ALA A 49 -27.39 17.52 4.81
C ALA A 49 -28.10 17.21 6.14
N ASN A 50 -27.48 16.40 7.00
CA ASN A 50 -27.95 16.11 8.36
C ASN A 50 -27.26 16.95 9.45
N ASP A 51 -26.50 17.98 9.05
CA ASP A 51 -25.75 18.85 9.98
C ASP A 51 -24.84 18.00 10.88
N PHE A 52 -24.09 17.04 10.31
CA PHE A 52 -23.18 16.14 11.00
C PHE A 52 -21.77 16.24 10.44
N TYR A 53 -20.86 16.81 11.22
CA TYR A 53 -19.48 17.13 10.83
C TYR A 53 -18.43 16.33 11.59
N ASN A 54 -18.82 15.50 12.56
CA ASN A 54 -17.88 14.64 13.30
C ASN A 54 -17.53 13.39 12.48
N VAL A 55 -16.83 13.62 11.37
CA VAL A 55 -16.51 12.62 10.34
C VAL A 55 -15.03 12.59 10.06
N VAL A 56 -14.46 11.39 9.90
CA VAL A 56 -13.11 11.13 9.36
C VAL A 56 -13.26 10.34 8.07
N VAL A 57 -12.43 10.60 7.08
CA VAL A 57 -12.48 9.89 5.79
C VAL A 57 -11.22 9.05 5.58
N SER A 58 -11.42 7.85 5.01
CA SER A 58 -10.33 6.94 4.66
C SER A 58 -10.56 6.33 3.27
N LEU A 59 -9.64 6.60 2.33
CA LEU A 59 -9.61 6.00 1.00
C LEU A 59 -8.37 5.12 0.87
N LYS A 60 -8.53 3.80 0.81
CA LYS A 60 -7.43 2.86 0.80
C LYS A 60 -7.37 2.09 -0.51
N ALA A 61 -6.16 1.86 -0.99
CA ALA A 61 -5.87 0.97 -2.09
C ALA A 61 -4.51 0.27 -1.84
N SER A 62 -4.33 -0.91 -2.41
CA SER A 62 -3.05 -1.60 -2.47
C SER A 62 -2.13 -0.97 -3.53
N ASN A 63 -2.71 -0.37 -4.57
CA ASN A 63 -2.02 0.41 -5.58
C ASN A 63 -1.74 1.82 -5.05
N THR A 64 -0.48 2.17 -4.87
CA THR A 64 -0.04 3.45 -4.31
C THR A 64 -0.47 4.65 -5.15
N ILE A 65 -0.40 4.56 -6.49
CA ILE A 65 -0.85 5.63 -7.41
C ILE A 65 -2.35 5.88 -7.23
N VAL A 66 -3.16 4.83 -7.26
CA VAL A 66 -4.62 4.93 -7.08
C VAL A 66 -4.96 5.58 -5.74
N MET A 67 -4.28 5.17 -4.67
CA MET A 67 -4.48 5.70 -3.34
C MET A 67 -4.17 7.19 -3.28
N VAL A 68 -2.99 7.60 -3.77
CA VAL A 68 -2.54 9.01 -3.74
C VAL A 68 -3.46 9.89 -4.59
N GLU A 69 -3.80 9.47 -5.80
CA GLU A 69 -4.71 10.22 -6.67
C GLU A 69 -6.11 10.39 -6.07
N ALA A 70 -6.66 9.32 -5.45
CA ALA A 70 -7.97 9.39 -4.81
C ALA A 70 -8.02 10.43 -3.68
N TYR A 71 -7.00 10.47 -2.82
CA TYR A 71 -6.92 11.48 -1.75
C TYR A 71 -6.68 12.89 -2.29
N ARG A 72 -5.85 13.06 -3.31
CA ARG A 72 -5.64 14.36 -3.95
C ARG A 72 -6.93 14.94 -4.55
N LEU A 73 -7.67 14.10 -5.30
CA LEU A 73 -8.97 14.48 -5.86
C LEU A 73 -9.98 14.84 -4.76
N LEU A 74 -10.05 14.04 -3.70
CA LEU A 74 -10.95 14.30 -2.58
C LEU A 74 -10.58 15.60 -1.83
N ALA A 75 -9.31 15.78 -1.51
CA ALA A 75 -8.83 16.99 -0.81
C ALA A 75 -9.12 18.27 -1.62
N GLN A 76 -8.92 18.21 -2.93
CA GLN A 76 -9.27 19.31 -3.83
C GLN A 76 -10.79 19.59 -3.79
N GLN A 77 -11.62 18.57 -3.96
CA GLN A 77 -13.08 18.72 -3.97
C GLN A 77 -13.63 19.26 -2.64
N MET A 78 -13.09 18.80 -1.50
CA MET A 78 -13.49 19.31 -0.19
C MET A 78 -13.14 20.80 -0.02
N LYS A 79 -11.96 21.22 -0.49
CA LYS A 79 -11.55 22.64 -0.50
C LYS A 79 -12.48 23.51 -1.37
N GLU A 80 -12.80 23.03 -2.58
CA GLU A 80 -13.72 23.71 -3.50
C GLU A 80 -15.13 23.86 -2.91
N ASN A 81 -15.58 22.86 -2.15
CA ASN A 81 -16.87 22.89 -1.48
C ASN A 81 -16.87 23.72 -0.16
N GLY A 82 -15.71 24.19 0.29
CA GLY A 82 -15.56 24.98 1.52
C GLY A 82 -15.75 24.19 2.82
N VAL A 83 -15.80 22.84 2.76
CA VAL A 83 -15.92 21.96 3.93
C VAL A 83 -14.87 20.87 3.85
N VAL A 84 -13.93 20.85 4.82
CA VAL A 84 -12.83 19.90 4.87
C VAL A 84 -13.02 18.98 6.07
N PHE A 85 -12.88 17.69 5.85
CA PHE A 85 -12.91 16.65 6.88
C PHE A 85 -11.53 16.03 7.06
N PRO A 86 -11.16 15.60 8.28
CA PRO A 86 -9.91 14.89 8.53
C PRO A 86 -9.75 13.64 7.68
N LEU A 87 -8.53 13.41 7.20
CA LEU A 87 -8.16 12.29 6.34
C LEU A 87 -7.28 11.29 7.08
N HIS A 88 -7.68 10.02 7.05
CA HIS A 88 -6.95 8.89 7.61
C HIS A 88 -6.28 8.10 6.49
N LEU A 89 -4.98 8.30 6.33
CA LEU A 89 -4.21 7.71 5.24
C LEU A 89 -3.82 6.25 5.52
N GLY A 90 -3.62 5.47 4.45
CA GLY A 90 -3.05 4.14 4.55
C GLY A 90 -3.03 3.39 3.23
N VAL A 91 -1.91 2.74 2.94
CA VAL A 91 -1.82 1.70 1.91
C VAL A 91 -2.35 0.41 2.52
N THR A 92 -3.30 -0.24 1.85
CA THR A 92 -3.83 -1.54 2.32
C THR A 92 -3.09 -2.68 1.63
N GLU A 93 -3.05 -3.86 2.27
CA GLU A 93 -2.40 -5.06 1.74
C GLU A 93 -0.97 -4.79 1.23
N ALA A 94 -0.17 -4.05 1.99
CA ALA A 94 1.18 -3.66 1.56
C ALA A 94 2.17 -4.84 1.47
N GLY A 95 1.84 -5.97 2.08
CA GLY A 95 2.73 -7.13 2.19
C GLY A 95 3.60 -7.07 3.46
N ASN A 96 4.75 -7.73 3.44
CA ASN A 96 5.64 -7.84 4.57
C ASN A 96 7.09 -7.42 4.26
N GLY A 97 7.94 -7.41 5.29
CA GLY A 97 9.36 -7.07 5.18
C GLY A 97 9.60 -5.65 4.70
N ASP A 98 10.78 -5.41 4.18
CA ASP A 98 11.19 -4.10 3.65
C ASP A 98 10.24 -3.61 2.56
N ALA A 99 9.77 -4.50 1.69
CA ALA A 99 8.85 -4.17 0.60
C ALA A 99 7.53 -3.56 1.09
N GLY A 100 6.92 -4.14 2.13
CA GLY A 100 5.69 -3.62 2.73
C GLY A 100 5.91 -2.27 3.41
N ARG A 101 7.05 -2.12 4.10
CA ARG A 101 7.48 -0.86 4.74
C ARG A 101 7.71 0.24 3.72
N ILE A 102 8.46 -0.04 2.66
CA ILE A 102 8.74 0.90 1.56
C ILE A 102 7.45 1.28 0.85
N LYS A 103 6.57 0.32 0.53
CA LYS A 103 5.29 0.59 -0.12
C LYS A 103 4.39 1.51 0.71
N SER A 104 4.32 1.27 2.02
CA SER A 104 3.59 2.13 2.96
C SER A 104 4.22 3.52 3.04
N ALA A 105 5.56 3.60 3.15
CA ALA A 105 6.28 4.86 3.21
C ALA A 105 6.08 5.69 1.94
N VAL A 106 6.27 5.11 0.76
CA VAL A 106 6.09 5.80 -0.54
C VAL A 106 4.67 6.36 -0.68
N GLY A 107 3.64 5.56 -0.41
CA GLY A 107 2.26 6.01 -0.58
C GLY A 107 1.83 7.06 0.44
N ILE A 108 2.12 6.85 1.73
CA ILE A 108 1.72 7.77 2.80
C ILE A 108 2.53 9.07 2.73
N SER A 109 3.85 8.97 2.53
CA SER A 109 4.72 10.17 2.46
C SER A 109 4.39 11.09 1.29
N ALA A 110 3.93 10.54 0.16
CA ALA A 110 3.53 11.36 -0.97
C ALA A 110 2.40 12.34 -0.60
N LEU A 111 1.40 11.85 0.14
CA LEU A 111 0.28 12.69 0.61
C LEU A 111 0.69 13.64 1.73
N LEU A 112 1.46 13.16 2.71
CA LEU A 112 1.95 14.02 3.80
C LEU A 112 2.84 15.15 3.26
N SER A 113 3.63 14.90 2.22
CA SER A 113 4.41 15.94 1.52
C SER A 113 3.54 16.98 0.79
N ASP A 114 2.31 16.61 0.40
CA ASP A 114 1.31 17.52 -0.17
C ASP A 114 0.51 18.28 0.92
N GLY A 115 0.79 18.04 2.19
CA GLY A 115 0.02 18.56 3.32
C GLY A 115 -1.36 17.92 3.45
N ILE A 116 -1.52 16.68 2.98
CA ILE A 116 -2.76 15.90 3.02
C ILE A 116 -2.60 14.76 4.02
N GLY A 117 -3.48 14.70 5.02
CA GLY A 117 -3.55 13.63 6.01
C GLY A 117 -3.41 14.14 7.45
N ASP A 118 -4.25 13.60 8.33
CA ASP A 118 -4.32 13.97 9.75
C ASP A 118 -3.95 12.79 10.64
N THR A 119 -4.22 11.58 10.20
CA THR A 119 -3.83 10.33 10.85
C THR A 119 -3.41 9.30 9.82
N ILE A 120 -2.60 8.34 10.23
CA ILE A 120 -2.07 7.30 9.35
C ILE A 120 -2.31 5.89 9.90
N ARG A 121 -2.33 4.90 9.00
CA ARG A 121 -2.25 3.48 9.32
C ARG A 121 -1.24 2.81 8.39
N VAL A 122 -0.28 2.12 8.99
CA VAL A 122 0.54 1.13 8.29
C VAL A 122 -0.19 -0.22 8.35
N SER A 123 -0.07 -1.06 7.33
CA SER A 123 -0.76 -2.35 7.24
C SER A 123 0.18 -3.39 6.64
N LEU A 124 0.76 -4.21 7.52
CA LEU A 124 1.74 -5.25 7.16
C LEU A 124 1.15 -6.64 7.40
N THR A 125 1.64 -7.63 6.64
CA THR A 125 1.35 -9.06 6.84
C THR A 125 2.40 -9.64 7.81
N GLU A 126 2.45 -9.07 9.00
CA GLU A 126 3.38 -9.40 10.10
C GLU A 126 2.64 -9.20 11.43
N ASP A 127 3.31 -9.46 12.55
CA ASP A 127 2.77 -9.13 13.87
C ASP A 127 2.48 -7.62 13.97
N PRO A 128 1.35 -7.22 14.57
CA PRO A 128 0.90 -5.83 14.56
C PRO A 128 1.91 -4.81 15.13
N GLU A 129 2.75 -5.22 16.05
CA GLU A 129 3.81 -4.37 16.61
C GLU A 129 4.87 -3.95 15.59
N CYS A 130 5.04 -4.70 14.49
CA CYS A 130 5.95 -4.36 13.39
C CYS A 130 5.50 -3.13 12.60
N GLU A 131 4.22 -2.76 12.69
CA GLU A 131 3.65 -1.54 12.05
C GLU A 131 4.07 -0.27 12.79
N ILE A 132 4.29 -0.34 14.12
CA ILE A 132 4.50 0.82 14.99
C ILE A 132 5.76 1.63 14.61
N PRO A 133 6.95 1.03 14.43
CA PRO A 133 8.15 1.79 14.08
C PRO A 133 8.01 2.56 12.75
N VAL A 134 7.35 1.97 11.77
CA VAL A 134 7.10 2.58 10.46
C VAL A 134 6.14 3.76 10.58
N ALA A 135 5.03 3.57 11.30
CA ALA A 135 4.06 4.63 11.53
C ALA A 135 4.65 5.79 12.34
N GLN A 136 5.42 5.48 13.38
CA GLN A 136 6.10 6.47 14.21
C GLN A 136 7.12 7.28 13.41
N TYR A 137 7.93 6.60 12.59
CA TYR A 137 8.88 7.28 11.71
C TYR A 137 8.19 8.29 10.79
N LEU A 138 7.10 7.87 10.12
CA LEU A 138 6.34 8.74 9.22
C LEU A 138 5.73 9.94 9.95
N ALA A 139 5.13 9.72 11.13
CA ALA A 139 4.58 10.78 11.94
C ALA A 139 5.67 11.78 12.36
N ASP A 140 6.77 11.32 12.93
CA ASP A 140 7.86 12.18 13.42
C ASP A 140 8.54 12.96 12.29
N ARG A 141 8.65 12.36 11.09
CA ARG A 141 9.22 13.03 9.94
C ARG A 141 8.38 14.21 9.47
N TYR A 142 7.07 14.03 9.37
CA TYR A 142 6.17 15.07 8.85
C TYR A 142 5.66 16.03 9.94
N ASP A 143 5.85 15.68 11.21
CA ASP A 143 5.75 16.62 12.34
C ASP A 143 7.05 17.44 12.56
N HIS A 144 8.01 17.35 11.64
CA HIS A 144 9.32 18.01 11.70
C HIS A 144 10.19 17.67 12.91
N LYS A 145 9.94 16.54 13.57
CA LYS A 145 10.76 16.01 14.67
C LYS A 145 11.98 15.23 14.17
N LEU A 146 11.92 14.80 12.91
CA LEU A 146 12.90 13.95 12.28
C LEU A 146 13.31 14.49 10.91
N HIS A 147 14.61 14.59 10.63
CA HIS A 147 15.14 15.03 9.35
C HIS A 147 15.70 13.84 8.56
N SER A 148 15.69 13.91 7.24
CA SER A 148 16.35 12.92 6.39
C SER A 148 17.85 12.83 6.66
N SER A 149 18.40 11.62 6.53
CA SER A 149 19.85 11.40 6.50
C SER A 149 20.49 11.68 5.12
N LEU A 150 19.72 12.26 4.19
CA LEU A 150 20.19 12.73 2.89
C LEU A 150 21.23 13.85 3.09
N SER A 151 22.47 13.61 2.70
CA SER A 151 23.59 14.54 2.85
C SER A 151 23.82 15.40 1.61
N SER A 152 23.58 14.86 0.42
CA SER A 152 23.61 15.62 -0.82
C SER A 152 22.67 15.07 -1.90
N LEU A 153 22.20 15.93 -2.78
CA LEU A 153 21.33 15.61 -3.90
C LEU A 153 21.75 16.40 -5.14
N THR A 154 22.06 15.69 -6.21
CA THR A 154 22.31 16.28 -7.53
C THR A 154 21.24 15.78 -8.49
N ILE A 155 20.62 16.66 -9.27
CA ILE A 155 19.61 16.32 -10.27
C ILE A 155 20.06 16.84 -11.63
N GLU A 156 20.14 15.93 -12.60
CA GLU A 156 20.43 16.22 -13.99
C GLU A 156 19.30 15.70 -14.88
N GLY A 157 18.50 16.61 -15.42
CA GLY A 157 17.28 16.27 -16.14
C GLY A 157 16.29 15.54 -15.21
N ARG A 158 16.04 14.26 -15.47
CA ARG A 158 15.13 13.41 -14.68
C ARG A 158 15.87 12.27 -13.96
N LYS A 159 17.17 12.41 -13.82
CA LYS A 159 18.00 11.50 -13.04
C LYS A 159 18.55 12.20 -11.80
N ALA A 160 18.46 11.55 -10.66
CA ALA A 160 18.99 12.02 -9.39
C ALA A 160 20.16 11.14 -8.92
N VAL A 161 21.15 11.76 -8.29
CA VAL A 161 22.17 11.08 -7.48
C VAL A 161 22.01 11.57 -6.06
N ALA A 162 21.64 10.65 -5.15
CA ALA A 162 21.36 10.92 -3.76
C ALA A 162 22.41 10.26 -2.88
N THR A 163 23.08 11.03 -2.03
CA THR A 163 24.08 10.55 -1.08
C THR A 163 23.53 10.62 0.34
N TYR A 164 23.61 9.52 1.06
CA TYR A 164 23.15 9.38 2.44
C TYR A 164 24.30 9.14 3.41
N ALA A 165 24.10 9.55 4.66
CA ALA A 165 24.89 9.14 5.82
C ALA A 165 23.91 8.68 6.91
N ALA A 166 23.35 7.48 6.75
CA ALA A 166 22.25 7.02 7.57
C ALA A 166 22.74 6.34 8.86
N PRO A 167 22.09 6.62 10.02
CA PRO A 167 22.47 6.03 11.29
C PRO A 167 22.10 4.55 11.44
N SER A 168 21.25 4.03 10.53
CA SER A 168 20.91 2.60 10.47
C SER A 168 20.38 2.24 9.08
N LYS A 169 20.31 0.92 8.82
CA LYS A 169 19.74 0.35 7.62
C LYS A 169 18.26 0.72 7.44
N ASP A 170 17.46 0.57 8.50
CA ASP A 170 16.03 0.91 8.49
C ASP A 170 15.82 2.40 8.26
N ARG A 171 16.65 3.23 8.87
CA ARG A 171 16.58 4.66 8.68
C ARG A 171 16.85 5.05 7.23
N LEU A 172 17.88 4.49 6.60
CA LEU A 172 18.17 4.70 5.18
C LEU A 172 16.99 4.32 4.30
N MET A 173 16.42 3.13 4.53
CA MET A 173 15.28 2.62 3.77
C MET A 173 14.08 3.58 3.84
N MET A 174 13.73 4.03 5.02
CA MET A 174 12.61 4.94 5.24
C MET A 174 12.87 6.34 4.68
N ASP A 175 14.07 6.89 4.90
CA ASP A 175 14.47 8.18 4.36
C ASP A 175 14.41 8.17 2.83
N PHE A 176 15.00 7.15 2.18
CA PHE A 176 15.04 7.01 0.74
C PHE A 176 13.63 6.86 0.13
N ALA A 177 12.78 6.03 0.74
CA ALA A 177 11.39 5.87 0.30
C ALA A 177 10.59 7.19 0.38
N CYS A 178 10.74 7.96 1.45
CA CYS A 178 10.07 9.24 1.64
C CYS A 178 10.61 10.35 0.74
N ASP A 179 11.94 10.41 0.52
CA ASP A 179 12.57 11.45 -0.27
C ASP A 179 12.25 11.32 -1.77
N PHE A 180 12.15 10.08 -2.26
CA PHE A 180 12.03 9.83 -3.70
C PHE A 180 10.69 9.25 -4.14
N GLY A 181 9.92 8.62 -3.25
CA GLY A 181 8.66 7.98 -3.60
C GLY A 181 7.71 8.92 -4.36
N LYS A 182 7.41 10.10 -3.79
CA LYS A 182 6.56 11.11 -4.43
C LYS A 182 7.11 11.57 -5.77
N ARG A 183 8.39 11.93 -5.86
CA ARG A 183 9.02 12.44 -7.08
C ARG A 183 8.97 11.44 -8.23
N LEU A 184 9.13 10.16 -7.91
CA LEU A 184 8.99 9.07 -8.88
C LEU A 184 7.53 8.89 -9.31
N MET A 185 6.59 8.89 -8.37
CA MET A 185 5.15 8.77 -8.65
C MET A 185 4.65 9.92 -9.52
N ASP A 186 5.04 11.16 -9.21
CA ASP A 186 4.67 12.38 -9.93
C ASP A 186 5.45 12.55 -11.25
N ARG A 187 6.32 11.58 -11.57
CA ARG A 187 7.16 11.59 -12.77
C ARG A 187 8.10 12.79 -12.88
N GLU A 188 8.49 13.35 -11.76
CA GLU A 188 9.55 14.37 -11.71
C GLU A 188 10.93 13.74 -12.00
N LEU A 189 11.13 12.49 -11.58
CA LEU A 189 12.32 11.69 -11.80
C LEU A 189 11.98 10.37 -12.50
N ASP A 190 12.91 9.88 -13.32
CA ASP A 190 12.85 8.55 -13.94
C ASP A 190 13.85 7.58 -13.33
N GLU A 191 14.95 8.09 -12.78
CA GLU A 191 16.03 7.30 -12.18
C GLU A 191 16.56 7.97 -10.93
N VAL A 192 16.97 7.16 -9.96
CA VAL A 192 17.69 7.59 -8.76
C VAL A 192 18.87 6.66 -8.53
N GLU A 193 20.06 7.22 -8.40
CA GLU A 193 21.28 6.52 -7.99
C GLU A 193 21.51 6.78 -6.50
N LEU A 194 21.63 5.73 -5.70
CA LEU A 194 21.82 5.77 -4.26
C LEU A 194 23.29 5.57 -3.91
N LYS A 195 23.86 6.53 -3.17
CA LYS A 195 25.26 6.54 -2.72
C LYS A 195 25.39 6.85 -1.22
N GLY A 196 26.62 6.73 -0.70
CA GLY A 196 26.97 7.11 0.66
C GLY A 196 27.11 5.90 1.59
N THR A 197 26.68 6.05 2.83
CA THR A 197 26.89 5.03 3.88
C THR A 197 25.69 4.86 4.80
N TYR A 198 25.64 3.72 5.48
CA TYR A 198 24.76 3.47 6.62
C TYR A 198 25.48 2.63 7.66
N ILE A 199 24.98 2.64 8.90
CA ILE A 199 25.49 1.82 9.98
C ILE A 199 24.64 0.54 10.07
N ASP A 200 25.29 -0.63 10.08
CA ASP A 200 24.60 -1.91 10.26
C ASP A 200 24.32 -2.22 11.76
N GLU A 201 23.64 -3.34 12.02
CA GLU A 201 23.28 -3.76 13.38
C GLU A 201 24.51 -4.04 14.28
N ALA A 202 25.67 -4.34 13.70
CA ALA A 202 26.93 -4.53 14.40
C ALA A 202 27.68 -3.21 14.67
N GLY A 203 27.12 -2.06 14.24
CA GLY A 203 27.74 -0.74 14.36
C GLY A 203 28.82 -0.47 13.32
N LYS A 204 28.90 -1.26 12.25
CA LYS A 204 29.87 -1.11 11.18
C LYS A 204 29.30 -0.21 10.07
N GLU A 205 30.14 0.69 9.60
CA GLU A 205 29.81 1.50 8.40
C GLU A 205 29.85 0.65 7.14
N CYS A 206 28.73 0.68 6.39
CA CYS A 206 28.56 -0.02 5.12
C CYS A 206 28.44 0.99 3.97
N ILE A 207 29.19 0.74 2.88
CA ILE A 207 29.21 1.62 1.69
C ILE A 207 28.09 1.23 0.76
N LEU A 208 27.39 2.22 0.23
CA LEU A 208 26.28 2.05 -0.72
C LEU A 208 26.72 2.09 -2.18
N ASP A 209 27.82 2.76 -2.48
CA ASP A 209 28.26 2.99 -3.85
C ASP A 209 28.45 1.66 -4.61
N ASN A 210 27.61 1.44 -5.63
CA ASN A 210 27.54 0.21 -6.43
C ASN A 210 27.26 -1.08 -5.63
N SER A 211 26.68 -0.96 -4.43
CA SER A 211 26.35 -2.13 -3.61
C SER A 211 25.05 -2.81 -4.07
N GLU A 212 24.94 -4.11 -3.80
CA GLU A 212 23.71 -4.87 -4.03
C GLU A 212 22.54 -4.30 -3.23
N TYR A 213 22.81 -3.80 -2.02
CA TYR A 213 21.77 -3.21 -1.18
C TYR A 213 21.25 -1.89 -1.73
N ALA A 214 22.10 -1.03 -2.31
CA ALA A 214 21.66 0.19 -2.98
C ALA A 214 20.79 -0.12 -4.21
N ALA A 215 21.18 -1.12 -5.00
CA ALA A 215 20.37 -1.60 -6.12
C ALA A 215 19.02 -2.13 -5.65
N TYR A 216 19.01 -2.98 -4.63
CA TYR A 216 17.79 -3.53 -4.02
C TYR A 216 16.84 -2.42 -3.54
N LEU A 217 17.32 -1.45 -2.77
CA LEU A 217 16.48 -0.34 -2.29
C LEU A 217 15.92 0.51 -3.43
N THR A 218 16.74 0.79 -4.42
CA THR A 218 16.30 1.54 -5.61
C THR A 218 15.18 0.79 -6.33
N ASP A 219 15.34 -0.51 -6.56
CA ASP A 219 14.35 -1.35 -7.19
C ASP A 219 13.03 -1.38 -6.39
N GLU A 220 13.09 -1.54 -5.07
CA GLU A 220 11.91 -1.57 -4.21
C GLU A 220 11.14 -0.24 -4.23
N VAL A 221 11.84 0.90 -4.15
CA VAL A 221 11.21 2.23 -4.22
C VAL A 221 10.63 2.50 -5.60
N MET A 222 11.33 2.11 -6.67
CA MET A 222 10.84 2.21 -8.05
C MET A 222 9.57 1.37 -8.26
N GLN A 223 9.53 0.16 -7.70
CA GLN A 223 8.35 -0.71 -7.78
C GLN A 223 7.19 -0.17 -6.92
N ALA A 224 7.46 0.31 -5.70
CA ALA A 224 6.45 0.93 -4.84
C ALA A 224 5.84 2.21 -5.45
N ALA A 225 6.65 2.99 -6.18
CA ALA A 225 6.21 4.14 -6.98
C ALA A 225 5.61 3.75 -8.36
N ARG A 226 5.51 2.47 -8.65
CA ARG A 226 4.98 1.88 -9.90
C ARG A 226 5.68 2.40 -11.17
N ARG A 227 6.99 2.65 -11.07
CA ARG A 227 7.83 3.10 -12.20
C ARG A 227 8.45 1.95 -12.94
N ARG A 228 8.80 0.89 -12.24
CA ARG A 228 9.43 -0.32 -12.80
C ARG A 228 9.08 -1.53 -11.94
N PHE A 229 8.87 -2.69 -12.56
CA PHE A 229 8.57 -3.93 -11.88
C PHE A 229 9.72 -4.92 -12.07
N TYR A 230 10.38 -5.28 -10.99
CA TYR A 230 11.52 -6.20 -10.98
C TYR A 230 11.12 -7.62 -10.59
N ARG A 231 10.02 -7.73 -9.88
CA ARG A 231 9.42 -8.96 -9.37
C ARG A 231 7.89 -8.85 -9.41
N PRO A 232 7.15 -9.94 -9.10
CA PRO A 232 5.72 -9.82 -8.92
C PRO A 232 5.35 -8.76 -7.90
N GLU A 233 4.23 -8.09 -8.13
CA GLU A 233 3.58 -7.29 -7.08
C GLU A 233 2.71 -8.23 -6.25
N TYR A 234 2.78 -8.09 -4.93
CA TYR A 234 1.97 -8.89 -4.03
C TYR A 234 0.94 -8.04 -3.32
N ILE A 235 -0.30 -8.56 -3.26
CA ILE A 235 -1.40 -8.02 -2.47
C ILE A 235 -1.70 -9.04 -1.38
N ALA A 236 -1.30 -8.75 -0.14
CA ALA A 236 -1.50 -9.67 0.96
C ALA A 236 -2.22 -8.99 2.12
N CYS A 237 -3.36 -9.56 2.54
CA CYS A 237 -4.11 -8.97 3.64
C CYS A 237 -3.31 -9.07 4.96
N PRO A 238 -3.50 -8.11 5.90
CA PRO A 238 -2.76 -8.09 7.16
C PRO A 238 -3.22 -9.17 8.17
N GLY A 239 -4.23 -9.97 7.78
CA GLY A 239 -4.86 -10.91 8.70
C GLY A 239 -5.90 -10.25 9.62
N CYS A 240 -6.87 -11.02 10.03
CA CYS A 240 -7.89 -10.63 11.01
C CYS A 240 -8.52 -11.89 11.62
N GLY A 241 -9.50 -11.74 12.52
CA GLY A 241 -10.22 -12.89 13.11
C GLY A 241 -10.97 -13.80 12.11
N ARG A 242 -10.98 -13.48 10.81
CA ARG A 242 -11.56 -14.29 9.74
C ARG A 242 -10.51 -15.03 8.92
N THR A 243 -9.23 -14.85 9.21
CA THR A 243 -8.14 -15.56 8.53
C THR A 243 -8.23 -17.06 8.83
N MET A 244 -8.18 -17.89 7.78
CA MET A 244 -8.52 -19.32 7.86
C MET A 244 -7.29 -20.25 7.86
N TYR A 245 -6.07 -19.68 7.76
CA TYR A 245 -4.80 -20.39 7.72
C TYR A 245 -3.64 -19.50 8.23
N ASN A 246 -2.44 -20.04 8.32
CA ASN A 246 -1.27 -19.23 8.66
C ASN A 246 -0.90 -18.35 7.45
N LEU A 247 -1.43 -17.13 7.45
CA LEU A 247 -1.33 -16.21 6.32
C LEU A 247 0.11 -15.81 6.01
N GLU A 248 0.92 -15.52 7.03
CA GLU A 248 2.30 -15.06 6.87
C GLU A 248 3.18 -16.16 6.26
N SER A 249 3.13 -17.38 6.79
CA SER A 249 3.92 -18.51 6.26
C SER A 249 3.50 -18.87 4.84
N THR A 250 2.20 -18.88 4.54
CA THR A 250 1.68 -19.13 3.18
C THR A 250 2.09 -18.03 2.22
N PHE A 251 2.00 -16.77 2.64
CA PHE A 251 2.44 -15.64 1.82
C PHE A 251 3.93 -15.72 1.50
N ASN A 252 4.76 -16.04 2.48
CA ASN A 252 6.21 -16.20 2.27
C ASN A 252 6.53 -17.34 1.31
N GLU A 253 5.82 -18.47 1.38
CA GLU A 253 6.01 -19.59 0.46
C GLU A 253 5.54 -19.25 -0.96
N VAL A 254 4.38 -18.61 -1.12
CA VAL A 254 3.92 -18.11 -2.43
C VAL A 254 4.95 -17.15 -3.02
N LYS A 255 5.41 -16.16 -2.24
CA LYS A 255 6.41 -15.16 -2.66
C LYS A 255 7.71 -15.83 -3.12
N LYS A 256 8.22 -16.82 -2.37
CA LYS A 256 9.43 -17.57 -2.70
C LYS A 256 9.29 -18.30 -4.04
N ARG A 257 8.16 -18.96 -4.26
CA ARG A 257 7.93 -19.81 -5.43
C ARG A 257 7.55 -19.05 -6.69
N THR A 258 7.06 -17.82 -6.56
CA THR A 258 6.62 -16.98 -7.70
C THR A 258 7.56 -15.80 -8.00
N SER A 259 8.67 -15.66 -7.29
CA SER A 259 9.60 -14.51 -7.39
C SER A 259 10.13 -14.22 -8.80
N HIS A 260 10.11 -15.20 -9.68
CA HIS A 260 10.56 -15.11 -11.08
C HIS A 260 9.50 -14.50 -12.03
N LEU A 261 8.23 -14.42 -11.63
CA LEU A 261 7.10 -13.99 -12.47
C LEU A 261 7.00 -12.46 -12.51
N LYS A 262 7.89 -11.80 -13.24
CA LYS A 262 7.96 -10.34 -13.29
C LYS A 262 6.70 -9.72 -13.90
N GLY A 263 6.25 -8.62 -13.32
CA GLY A 263 5.10 -7.85 -13.83
C GLY A 263 3.73 -8.43 -13.50
N MET A 264 3.67 -9.61 -12.88
CA MET A 264 2.43 -10.24 -12.43
C MET A 264 1.99 -9.70 -11.06
N VAL A 265 0.71 -9.58 -10.82
CA VAL A 265 0.12 -9.21 -9.53
C VAL A 265 -0.52 -10.44 -8.90
N ILE A 266 -0.01 -10.88 -7.75
CA ILE A 266 -0.46 -12.08 -7.04
C ILE A 266 -1.03 -11.71 -5.68
N ALA A 267 -2.27 -12.12 -5.42
CA ALA A 267 -2.96 -11.87 -4.16
C ALA A 267 -2.95 -13.10 -3.24
N VAL A 268 -2.72 -12.87 -1.94
CA VAL A 268 -2.85 -13.89 -0.90
C VAL A 268 -3.79 -13.37 0.19
N MET A 269 -5.00 -13.90 0.22
CA MET A 269 -6.11 -13.42 1.03
C MET A 269 -6.55 -14.43 2.07
N GLY A 270 -6.64 -14.02 3.33
CA GLY A 270 -6.98 -14.88 4.45
C GLY A 270 -8.39 -15.44 4.44
N CYS A 271 -9.35 -14.83 3.72
CA CYS A 271 -10.74 -15.29 3.67
C CYS A 271 -11.50 -14.82 2.42
N ILE A 272 -12.59 -15.52 2.09
CA ILE A 272 -13.48 -15.19 0.94
C ILE A 272 -14.37 -13.97 1.17
N VAL A 273 -14.43 -13.42 2.38
CA VAL A 273 -15.41 -12.36 2.70
C VAL A 273 -15.01 -11.04 2.01
N ASN A 274 -13.78 -10.61 2.18
CA ASN A 274 -13.25 -9.40 1.57
C ASN A 274 -12.25 -9.69 0.45
N GLY A 275 -11.59 -10.86 0.50
CA GLY A 275 -10.50 -11.23 -0.39
C GLY A 275 -10.78 -10.96 -1.86
N PRO A 276 -11.87 -11.50 -2.45
CA PRO A 276 -12.17 -11.30 -3.87
C PRO A 276 -12.37 -9.83 -4.28
N GLY A 277 -12.82 -8.98 -3.36
CA GLY A 277 -12.94 -7.54 -3.60
C GLY A 277 -11.57 -6.84 -3.55
N GLU A 278 -10.82 -7.09 -2.48
CA GLU A 278 -9.55 -6.41 -2.19
C GLU A 278 -8.43 -6.80 -3.17
N MET A 279 -8.53 -7.98 -3.80
CA MET A 279 -7.61 -8.45 -4.83
C MET A 279 -8.04 -8.13 -6.26
N ALA A 280 -8.94 -7.18 -6.45
CA ALA A 280 -9.56 -6.88 -7.76
C ALA A 280 -8.55 -6.57 -8.87
N ASP A 281 -7.37 -6.06 -8.52
CA ASP A 281 -6.29 -5.72 -9.44
C ASP A 281 -5.26 -6.85 -9.59
N ALA A 282 -5.46 -8.00 -8.95
CA ALA A 282 -4.56 -9.13 -9.06
C ALA A 282 -4.83 -9.97 -10.31
N ASP A 283 -3.77 -10.45 -10.96
CA ASP A 283 -3.87 -11.42 -12.05
C ASP A 283 -4.30 -12.78 -11.49
N TRP A 284 -3.73 -13.17 -10.35
CA TRP A 284 -4.01 -14.40 -9.64
C TRP A 284 -4.22 -14.20 -8.16
N GLY A 285 -5.08 -15.03 -7.56
CA GLY A 285 -5.40 -14.96 -6.14
C GLY A 285 -5.46 -16.32 -5.45
N TYR A 286 -4.86 -16.39 -4.28
CA TYR A 286 -4.96 -17.48 -3.30
C TYR A 286 -5.86 -17.00 -2.15
N VAL A 287 -7.03 -17.62 -1.97
CA VAL A 287 -8.06 -17.11 -1.04
C VAL A 287 -8.54 -18.23 -0.12
N GLY A 288 -8.38 -18.06 1.19
CA GLY A 288 -8.82 -19.04 2.18
C GLY A 288 -10.35 -19.16 2.26
N GLU A 289 -10.86 -20.41 2.27
CA GLU A 289 -12.29 -20.73 2.41
C GLU A 289 -12.66 -21.26 3.80
N GLY A 290 -11.67 -21.66 4.60
CA GLY A 290 -11.84 -22.39 5.84
C GLY A 290 -11.83 -23.92 5.65
N ASN A 291 -11.81 -24.65 6.77
CA ASN A 291 -11.71 -26.10 6.80
C ASN A 291 -10.53 -26.65 5.98
N HIS A 292 -9.37 -25.99 6.04
CA HIS A 292 -8.15 -26.30 5.28
C HIS A 292 -8.37 -26.35 3.76
N LYS A 293 -9.22 -25.46 3.25
CA LYS A 293 -9.49 -25.31 1.82
C LYS A 293 -9.23 -23.89 1.34
N VAL A 294 -8.90 -23.80 0.07
CA VAL A 294 -8.53 -22.60 -0.64
C VAL A 294 -9.25 -22.53 -1.98
N SER A 295 -9.64 -21.34 -2.39
CA SER A 295 -10.03 -21.03 -3.77
C SER A 295 -8.90 -20.30 -4.49
N ILE A 296 -8.66 -20.69 -5.76
CA ILE A 296 -7.74 -19.99 -6.66
C ILE A 296 -8.56 -19.18 -7.65
N TYR A 297 -8.15 -17.93 -7.80
CA TYR A 297 -8.81 -16.94 -8.66
C TYR A 297 -7.90 -16.51 -9.82
N LYS A 298 -8.51 -16.24 -10.97
CA LYS A 298 -7.90 -15.46 -12.06
C LYS A 298 -8.66 -14.13 -12.15
N GLY A 299 -8.00 -13.04 -11.81
CA GLY A 299 -8.70 -11.77 -11.56
C GLY A 299 -9.77 -11.93 -10.48
N LYS A 300 -11.01 -11.56 -10.78
CA LYS A 300 -12.17 -11.68 -9.87
C LYS A 300 -12.90 -13.03 -9.97
N THR A 301 -12.49 -13.92 -10.87
CA THR A 301 -13.22 -15.17 -11.16
C THR A 301 -12.56 -16.35 -10.47
N PRO A 302 -13.26 -17.11 -9.62
CA PRO A 302 -12.73 -18.34 -9.05
C PRO A 302 -12.59 -19.41 -10.15
N VAL A 303 -11.36 -19.90 -10.35
CA VAL A 303 -11.05 -20.93 -11.35
C VAL A 303 -10.94 -22.33 -10.75
N LEU A 304 -10.51 -22.42 -9.49
CA LEU A 304 -10.58 -23.64 -8.69
C LEU A 304 -11.16 -23.31 -7.32
N LYS A 305 -12.02 -24.19 -6.79
CA LYS A 305 -12.61 -24.08 -5.46
C LYS A 305 -12.35 -25.33 -4.65
N HIS A 306 -12.35 -25.17 -3.33
CA HIS A 306 -12.22 -26.25 -2.37
C HIS A 306 -10.93 -27.07 -2.52
N VAL A 307 -9.83 -26.44 -3.00
CA VAL A 307 -8.52 -27.06 -3.12
C VAL A 307 -7.96 -27.29 -1.71
N PRO A 308 -7.43 -28.47 -1.38
CA PRO A 308 -6.73 -28.69 -0.13
C PRO A 308 -5.57 -27.69 0.04
N GLU A 309 -5.39 -27.15 1.25
CA GLU A 309 -4.39 -26.10 1.54
C GLU A 309 -2.96 -26.54 1.19
N ASP A 310 -2.64 -27.81 1.42
CA ASP A 310 -1.34 -28.43 1.12
C ASP A 310 -1.04 -28.58 -0.38
N GLU A 311 -2.06 -28.60 -1.24
CA GLU A 311 -1.93 -28.66 -2.70
C GLU A 311 -2.07 -27.29 -3.36
N ALA A 312 -2.62 -26.29 -2.65
CA ALA A 312 -3.14 -25.08 -3.27
C ALA A 312 -2.06 -24.22 -3.95
N ILE A 313 -0.84 -24.16 -3.40
CA ILE A 313 0.27 -23.41 -4.01
C ILE A 313 0.73 -24.09 -5.29
N ASP A 314 0.81 -25.43 -5.33
CA ASP A 314 1.17 -26.18 -6.54
C ASP A 314 0.13 -25.96 -7.63
N ARG A 315 -1.15 -26.01 -7.28
CA ARG A 315 -2.25 -25.73 -8.21
C ARG A 315 -2.25 -24.32 -8.76
N LEU A 316 -1.91 -23.33 -7.91
CA LEU A 316 -1.76 -21.94 -8.34
C LEU A 316 -0.65 -21.84 -9.42
N LEU A 317 0.51 -22.43 -9.17
CA LEU A 317 1.64 -22.41 -10.11
C LEU A 317 1.31 -23.11 -11.43
N GLU A 318 0.72 -24.30 -11.37
CA GLU A 318 0.28 -25.02 -12.58
C GLU A 318 -0.68 -24.18 -13.46
N LEU A 319 -1.58 -23.41 -12.83
CA LEU A 319 -2.52 -22.56 -13.55
C LEU A 319 -1.85 -21.32 -14.15
N ILE A 320 -0.87 -20.76 -13.47
CA ILE A 320 -0.08 -19.63 -13.97
C ILE A 320 0.71 -20.08 -15.21
N GLU A 321 1.46 -21.19 -15.12
CA GLU A 321 2.23 -21.75 -16.23
C GLU A 321 1.37 -22.04 -17.46
N LYS A 322 0.22 -22.69 -17.26
CA LYS A 322 -0.71 -22.98 -18.37
C LYS A 322 -1.36 -21.75 -19.00
N ALA A 323 -1.32 -20.61 -18.34
CA ALA A 323 -1.90 -19.38 -18.87
C ALA A 323 -0.88 -18.50 -19.60
N GLU A 324 0.42 -18.81 -19.46
CA GLU A 324 1.53 -18.16 -20.18
C GLU A 324 1.88 -18.88 -21.50
N ASP A 325 1.51 -20.17 -21.63
CA ASP A 325 1.54 -20.96 -22.87
C ASP A 325 0.36 -20.61 -23.81
#